data_c2053efb96010f8aef9c233ee7622ddc
#
_entry.id   c2053efb96010f8aef9c233ee7622ddc
#
_cell.length_a   1.000
_cell.length_b   1.000
_cell.length_c   1.000
_cell.angle_alpha   90.00
_cell.angle_beta   90.00
_cell.angle_gamma   90.00
#
_symmetry.space_group_name_H-M   'P 1'
#
loop_
_entity.id
_entity.type
_entity.pdbx_description
1 polymer ?
#
loop_
_entity_poly.entity_id
_entity_poly.type
_entity_poly.pdbx_seq_one_letter_code
_entity_poly.pdbx_strand_id
1 'polypeptide(L)'
;MSGQNGPSRGGGFDVLGNETRRRILEVLAERLRESPGDPALGFSELRRRVGVRDSGNFNYHLSKLRGRFVTKGDGGYRLAPAGLEVVTALITGVYGSDVELGPLELEEPCPTCGAPLTAAYEEGLLRVACRNDHPFQNALAPGAVADRSLAAVIDVWTLKTRHDLAKTVEGVCPFCYAPVDVAASVEPFDGLPEVSARCSRCGVQVSIPVIVAFVRHPTVAAFYHEHGTDVRTRPLWAPEFYDPVDVAADPDADLFRVTVELDGETVEGSVDDSLSVVDVTR
;
A
#
# COMPACT_ATOMS: atom_id res chain seq x y z
N MET A 1 -11.53 -30.43 15.06
CA MET A 1 -10.58 -30.72 13.96
C MET A 1 -11.31 -30.47 12.65
N SER A 2 -11.27 -29.27 12.13
CA SER A 2 -11.89 -28.90 10.85
C SER A 2 -10.76 -28.43 9.94
N GLY A 3 -10.36 -29.31 9.00
CA GLY A 3 -9.34 -29.01 8.02
C GLY A 3 -9.77 -27.87 7.10
N GLN A 4 -9.14 -26.72 7.23
CA GLN A 4 -9.26 -25.62 6.28
C GLN A 4 -8.48 -25.99 5.02
N ASN A 5 -9.19 -26.47 3.99
CA ASN A 5 -8.67 -26.51 2.63
C ASN A 5 -8.48 -25.08 2.13
N GLY A 6 -7.31 -24.51 2.34
CA GLY A 6 -6.89 -23.27 1.69
C GLY A 6 -6.86 -23.47 0.17
N PRO A 7 -7.18 -22.45 -0.64
CA PRO A 7 -7.15 -22.56 -2.08
C PRO A 7 -5.78 -23.03 -2.55
N SER A 8 -5.74 -24.03 -3.46
CA SER A 8 -4.51 -24.58 -4.03
C SER A 8 -3.67 -23.46 -4.66
N ARG A 9 -2.47 -23.22 -4.13
CA ARG A 9 -1.59 -22.09 -4.46
C ARG A 9 -1.03 -22.12 -5.90
N GLY A 10 -1.17 -23.22 -6.64
CA GLY A 10 -0.54 -23.41 -7.96
C GLY A 10 -1.41 -23.16 -9.19
N GLY A 11 -2.71 -23.45 -9.15
CA GLY A 11 -3.56 -23.51 -10.34
C GLY A 11 -3.91 -22.17 -11.01
N GLY A 12 -3.53 -21.02 -10.43
CA GLY A 12 -3.84 -19.70 -11.01
C GLY A 12 -2.79 -19.18 -11.96
N PHE A 13 -1.51 -19.39 -11.68
CA PHE A 13 -0.42 -18.91 -12.50
C PHE A 13 -0.28 -19.71 -13.80
N ASP A 14 -0.47 -21.02 -13.78
CA ASP A 14 -0.47 -21.87 -14.99
C ASP A 14 -1.52 -21.42 -16.01
N VAL A 15 -2.67 -20.93 -15.52
CA VAL A 15 -3.72 -20.38 -16.39
C VAL A 15 -3.28 -19.08 -17.04
N LEU A 16 -2.49 -18.25 -16.37
CA LEU A 16 -2.06 -16.93 -16.87
C LEU A 16 -0.80 -16.99 -17.76
N GLY A 17 -0.04 -18.07 -17.74
CA GLY A 17 1.18 -18.26 -18.52
C GLY A 17 0.97 -18.37 -20.05
N ASN A 18 -0.24 -18.18 -20.57
CA ASN A 18 -0.57 -18.27 -22.00
C ASN A 18 -0.98 -16.92 -22.58
N GLU A 19 -0.37 -16.53 -23.67
CA GLU A 19 -0.58 -15.24 -24.33
C GLU A 19 -2.06 -14.98 -24.71
N THR A 20 -2.74 -15.97 -25.29
CA THR A 20 -4.17 -15.83 -25.65
C THR A 20 -5.02 -15.54 -24.42
N ARG A 21 -4.75 -16.20 -23.30
CA ARG A 21 -5.51 -15.97 -22.06
C ARG A 21 -5.24 -14.59 -21.47
N ARG A 22 -4.00 -14.12 -21.49
CA ARG A 22 -3.69 -12.74 -21.10
C ARG A 22 -4.42 -11.74 -21.99
N ARG A 23 -4.36 -11.94 -23.32
CA ARG A 23 -5.03 -11.04 -24.26
C ARG A 23 -6.55 -11.01 -24.10
N ILE A 24 -7.19 -12.13 -23.74
CA ILE A 24 -8.62 -12.15 -23.35
C ILE A 24 -8.89 -11.22 -22.18
N LEU A 25 -8.08 -11.27 -21.12
CA LEU A 25 -8.25 -10.43 -19.94
C LEU A 25 -8.00 -8.96 -20.26
N GLU A 26 -6.97 -8.64 -21.04
CA GLU A 26 -6.66 -7.28 -21.50
C GLU A 26 -7.80 -6.68 -22.31
N VAL A 27 -8.35 -7.42 -23.28
CA VAL A 27 -9.49 -6.96 -24.09
C VAL A 27 -10.73 -6.70 -23.26
N LEU A 28 -11.00 -7.53 -22.25
CA LEU A 28 -12.11 -7.30 -21.32
C LEU A 28 -11.85 -6.07 -20.42
N ALA A 29 -10.60 -5.78 -20.08
CA ALA A 29 -10.25 -4.56 -19.35
C ALA A 29 -10.35 -3.32 -20.24
N GLU A 30 -9.93 -3.41 -21.52
CA GLU A 30 -10.14 -2.36 -22.52
C GLU A 30 -11.64 -2.02 -22.61
N ARG A 31 -12.50 -3.04 -22.73
CA ARG A 31 -13.96 -2.86 -22.78
C ARG A 31 -14.51 -2.21 -21.51
N LEU A 32 -14.03 -2.61 -20.34
CA LEU A 32 -14.44 -2.00 -19.07
C LEU A 32 -14.09 -0.50 -19.04
N ARG A 33 -12.94 -0.09 -19.58
CA ARG A 33 -12.56 1.33 -19.69
C ARG A 33 -13.38 2.09 -20.71
N GLU A 34 -13.67 1.47 -21.87
CA GLU A 34 -14.49 2.07 -22.94
C GLU A 34 -15.95 2.27 -22.52
N SER A 35 -16.50 1.34 -21.75
CA SER A 35 -17.92 1.27 -21.39
C SER A 35 -18.13 0.72 -19.98
N PRO A 36 -17.85 1.49 -18.91
CA PRO A 36 -17.97 0.99 -17.54
C PRO A 36 -19.38 0.50 -17.16
N GLY A 37 -20.42 1.12 -17.74
CA GLY A 37 -21.83 0.74 -17.51
C GLY A 37 -22.27 -0.53 -18.25
N ASP A 38 -21.53 -0.94 -19.29
CA ASP A 38 -21.79 -2.16 -20.09
C ASP A 38 -20.44 -2.83 -20.46
N PRO A 39 -19.74 -3.44 -19.48
CA PRO A 39 -18.40 -4.00 -19.67
C PRO A 39 -18.38 -5.37 -20.35
N ALA A 40 -19.54 -5.91 -20.73
CA ALA A 40 -19.62 -7.22 -21.32
C ALA A 40 -19.32 -7.22 -22.82
N LEU A 41 -18.74 -8.32 -23.32
CA LEU A 41 -18.55 -8.61 -24.73
C LEU A 41 -19.14 -9.96 -25.09
N GLY A 42 -19.89 -9.99 -26.18
CA GLY A 42 -20.35 -11.26 -26.80
C GLY A 42 -19.18 -12.11 -27.29
N PHE A 43 -19.37 -13.44 -27.41
CA PHE A 43 -18.33 -14.40 -27.79
C PHE A 43 -17.61 -14.01 -29.09
N SER A 44 -18.37 -13.70 -30.14
CA SER A 44 -17.82 -13.39 -31.45
C SER A 44 -17.00 -12.10 -31.47
N GLU A 45 -17.48 -11.08 -30.76
CA GLU A 45 -16.79 -9.80 -30.63
C GLU A 45 -15.51 -9.94 -29.81
N LEU A 46 -15.57 -10.63 -28.68
CA LEU A 46 -14.40 -10.88 -27.83
C LEU A 46 -13.33 -11.66 -28.61
N ARG A 47 -13.72 -12.73 -29.34
CA ARG A 47 -12.79 -13.50 -30.15
C ARG A 47 -12.13 -12.64 -31.24
N ARG A 48 -12.92 -11.78 -31.90
CA ARG A 48 -12.43 -10.88 -32.96
C ARG A 48 -11.41 -9.88 -32.38
N ARG A 49 -11.69 -9.26 -31.25
CA ARG A 49 -10.78 -8.30 -30.60
C ARG A 49 -9.49 -8.96 -30.08
N VAL A 50 -9.57 -10.21 -29.63
CA VAL A 50 -8.39 -11.01 -29.22
C VAL A 50 -7.54 -11.44 -30.44
N GLY A 51 -8.10 -11.47 -31.63
CA GLY A 51 -7.38 -11.82 -32.86
C GLY A 51 -7.28 -13.32 -33.15
N VAL A 52 -8.06 -14.16 -32.45
CA VAL A 52 -8.04 -15.62 -32.64
C VAL A 52 -9.05 -16.03 -33.71
N ARG A 53 -8.55 -16.64 -34.82
CA ARG A 53 -9.39 -17.07 -35.94
C ARG A 53 -10.20 -18.34 -35.64
N ASP A 54 -9.56 -19.33 -35.02
CA ASP A 54 -10.19 -20.59 -34.66
C ASP A 54 -11.09 -20.46 -33.44
N SER A 55 -12.39 -20.77 -33.61
CA SER A 55 -13.38 -20.64 -32.53
C SER A 55 -13.25 -21.71 -31.48
N GLY A 56 -12.77 -22.90 -31.82
CA GLY A 56 -12.55 -24.00 -30.87
C GLY A 56 -11.38 -23.71 -29.97
N ASN A 57 -10.24 -23.27 -30.52
CA ASN A 57 -9.07 -22.84 -29.78
C ASN A 57 -9.39 -21.67 -28.85
N PHE A 58 -10.12 -20.65 -29.37
CA PHE A 58 -10.56 -19.55 -28.54
C PHE A 58 -11.44 -20.00 -27.36
N ASN A 59 -12.45 -20.85 -27.63
CA ASN A 59 -13.34 -21.38 -26.62
C ASN A 59 -12.58 -22.20 -25.57
N TYR A 60 -11.56 -22.95 -25.94
CA TYR A 60 -10.69 -23.67 -25.00
C TYR A 60 -10.00 -22.70 -24.03
N HIS A 61 -9.36 -21.63 -24.54
CA HIS A 61 -8.70 -20.66 -23.67
C HIS A 61 -9.68 -19.88 -22.80
N LEU A 62 -10.81 -19.46 -23.35
CA LEU A 62 -11.86 -18.76 -22.60
C LEU A 62 -12.46 -19.64 -21.49
N SER A 63 -12.67 -20.93 -21.75
CA SER A 63 -13.19 -21.88 -20.75
C SER A 63 -12.27 -22.03 -19.55
N LYS A 64 -10.94 -21.95 -19.73
CA LYS A 64 -9.95 -22.00 -18.66
C LYS A 64 -9.97 -20.76 -17.74
N LEU A 65 -10.46 -19.63 -18.24
CA LEU A 65 -10.60 -18.38 -17.48
C LEU A 65 -11.95 -18.28 -16.76
N ARG A 66 -12.98 -18.98 -17.29
CA ARG A 66 -14.35 -18.91 -16.73
C ARG A 66 -14.43 -19.45 -15.32
N GLY A 67 -15.32 -18.82 -14.54
CA GLY A 67 -15.58 -19.18 -13.14
C GLY A 67 -14.60 -18.55 -12.14
N ARG A 68 -13.38 -18.19 -12.56
CA ARG A 68 -12.40 -17.54 -11.69
C ARG A 68 -12.07 -16.12 -12.14
N PHE A 69 -11.60 -15.94 -13.37
CA PHE A 69 -11.13 -14.66 -13.92
C PHE A 69 -12.15 -13.98 -14.82
N VAL A 70 -13.05 -14.74 -15.41
CA VAL A 70 -14.08 -14.27 -16.34
C VAL A 70 -15.43 -14.84 -15.93
N THR A 71 -16.45 -14.01 -15.89
CA THR A 71 -17.85 -14.39 -15.71
C THR A 71 -18.59 -14.24 -17.02
N LYS A 72 -19.63 -15.09 -17.22
CA LYS A 72 -20.58 -14.98 -18.32
C LYS A 72 -21.94 -14.60 -17.76
N GLY A 73 -22.53 -13.52 -18.25
CA GLY A 73 -23.90 -13.07 -17.99
C GLY A 73 -24.70 -12.95 -19.29
N ASP A 74 -25.88 -12.36 -19.22
CA ASP A 74 -26.78 -12.17 -20.35
C ASP A 74 -26.18 -11.31 -21.47
N GLY A 75 -25.37 -10.30 -21.12
CA GLY A 75 -24.65 -9.44 -22.08
C GLY A 75 -23.36 -10.03 -22.65
N GLY A 76 -22.94 -11.22 -22.20
CA GLY A 76 -21.68 -11.84 -22.63
C GLY A 76 -20.66 -12.05 -21.51
N TYR A 77 -19.37 -11.91 -21.84
CA TYR A 77 -18.24 -12.15 -20.96
C TYR A 77 -17.70 -10.84 -20.38
N ARG A 78 -17.39 -10.82 -19.08
CA ARG A 78 -16.78 -9.71 -18.35
C ARG A 78 -15.74 -10.21 -17.37
N LEU A 79 -14.86 -9.31 -16.90
CA LEU A 79 -13.93 -9.65 -15.84
C LEU A 79 -14.68 -10.02 -14.55
N ALA A 80 -14.22 -11.09 -13.91
CA ALA A 80 -14.51 -11.36 -12.51
C ALA A 80 -13.58 -10.53 -11.61
N PRO A 81 -13.85 -10.37 -10.30
CA PRO A 81 -12.95 -9.66 -9.38
C PRO A 81 -11.50 -10.15 -9.45
N ALA A 82 -11.26 -11.46 -9.43
CA ALA A 82 -9.91 -12.02 -9.57
C ALA A 82 -9.27 -11.73 -10.95
N GLY A 83 -10.08 -11.57 -12.00
CA GLY A 83 -9.60 -11.15 -13.33
C GLY A 83 -9.18 -9.68 -13.33
N LEU A 84 -9.89 -8.84 -12.61
CA LEU A 84 -9.55 -7.43 -12.45
C LEU A 84 -8.21 -7.26 -11.70
N GLU A 85 -7.99 -8.00 -10.61
CA GLU A 85 -6.72 -7.99 -9.87
C GLU A 85 -5.52 -8.35 -10.77
N VAL A 86 -5.67 -9.41 -11.58
CA VAL A 86 -4.62 -9.83 -12.52
C VAL A 86 -4.34 -8.75 -13.56
N VAL A 87 -5.40 -8.19 -14.17
CA VAL A 87 -5.23 -7.14 -15.19
C VAL A 87 -4.62 -5.89 -14.57
N THR A 88 -5.02 -5.50 -13.36
CA THR A 88 -4.43 -4.37 -12.64
C THR A 88 -2.92 -4.58 -12.47
N ALA A 89 -2.49 -5.75 -12.02
CA ALA A 89 -1.07 -6.07 -11.87
C ALA A 89 -0.30 -6.02 -13.21
N LEU A 90 -0.93 -6.45 -14.33
CA LEU A 90 -0.34 -6.35 -15.66
C LEU A 90 -0.22 -4.88 -16.13
N ILE A 91 -1.29 -4.10 -15.99
CA ILE A 91 -1.32 -2.69 -16.43
C ILE A 91 -0.36 -1.82 -15.59
N THR A 92 -0.25 -2.10 -14.31
CA THR A 92 0.65 -1.34 -13.42
C THR A 92 2.12 -1.73 -13.58
N GLY A 93 2.45 -2.68 -14.45
CA GLY A 93 3.83 -3.06 -14.77
C GLY A 93 4.56 -3.78 -13.63
N VAL A 94 3.84 -4.34 -12.63
CA VAL A 94 4.44 -5.07 -11.49
C VAL A 94 5.38 -6.19 -11.94
N TYR A 95 5.21 -6.71 -13.17
CA TYR A 95 5.96 -7.84 -13.69
C TYR A 95 7.05 -7.48 -14.72
N GLY A 96 7.36 -6.21 -14.95
CA GLY A 96 8.39 -5.90 -15.92
C GLY A 96 8.36 -4.51 -16.53
N SER A 97 8.47 -3.46 -15.76
CA SER A 97 8.84 -2.14 -16.28
C SER A 97 10.04 -1.60 -15.50
N ASP A 98 11.08 -1.28 -16.25
CA ASP A 98 12.29 -0.62 -15.77
C ASP A 98 12.07 0.89 -15.83
N VAL A 99 11.30 1.42 -14.87
CA VAL A 99 11.11 2.88 -14.72
C VAL A 99 12.00 3.34 -13.60
N GLU A 100 12.81 4.36 -13.86
CA GLU A 100 13.67 5.02 -12.89
C GLU A 100 13.37 6.52 -12.89
N LEU A 101 13.29 7.15 -11.72
CA LEU A 101 13.12 8.58 -11.55
C LEU A 101 14.03 9.12 -10.47
N GLY A 102 14.58 10.30 -10.68
CA GLY A 102 15.40 11.02 -9.71
C GLY A 102 16.89 11.06 -10.08
N PRO A 103 17.74 11.47 -9.18
CA PRO A 103 17.44 11.94 -7.83
C PRO A 103 16.70 13.30 -7.78
N LEU A 104 15.92 13.52 -6.71
CA LEU A 104 15.28 14.78 -6.38
C LEU A 104 15.63 15.15 -4.94
N GLU A 105 16.26 16.29 -4.73
CA GLU A 105 16.52 16.86 -3.40
C GLU A 105 15.21 17.44 -2.84
N LEU A 106 14.91 17.14 -1.56
CA LEU A 106 13.70 17.60 -0.87
C LEU A 106 14.00 18.84 -0.04
N GLU A 107 12.97 19.64 0.20
CA GLU A 107 13.09 20.86 1.03
C GLU A 107 13.25 20.53 2.52
N GLU A 108 12.55 19.50 2.99
CA GLU A 108 12.64 19.06 4.37
C GLU A 108 13.97 18.33 4.63
N PRO A 109 14.67 18.66 5.73
CA PRO A 109 15.86 17.93 6.14
C PRO A 109 15.50 16.56 6.74
N CYS A 110 16.49 15.69 6.83
CA CYS A 110 16.35 14.43 7.55
C CYS A 110 15.99 14.70 9.04
N PRO A 111 14.89 14.19 9.54
CA PRO A 111 14.48 14.45 10.92
C PRO A 111 15.46 13.91 11.95
N THR A 112 16.23 12.87 11.59
CA THR A 112 17.21 12.24 12.48
C THR A 112 18.52 13.01 12.59
N CYS A 113 19.05 13.58 11.48
CA CYS A 113 20.41 14.13 11.48
C CYS A 113 20.53 15.50 10.81
N GLY A 114 19.43 16.10 10.36
CA GLY A 114 19.41 17.41 9.70
C GLY A 114 20.06 17.46 8.31
N ALA A 115 20.55 16.34 7.77
CA ALA A 115 21.16 16.31 6.44
C ALA A 115 20.08 16.40 5.34
N PRO A 116 20.42 16.93 4.14
CA PRO A 116 19.47 16.95 3.02
C PRO A 116 18.92 15.55 2.69
N LEU A 117 17.63 15.49 2.41
CA LEU A 117 16.95 14.27 1.92
C LEU A 117 16.93 14.27 0.40
N THR A 118 17.10 13.07 -0.17
CA THR A 118 17.01 12.84 -1.60
C THR A 118 16.05 11.71 -1.88
N ALA A 119 15.12 11.91 -2.81
CA ALA A 119 14.19 10.90 -3.28
C ALA A 119 14.67 10.28 -4.59
N ALA A 120 14.52 8.98 -4.74
CA ALA A 120 14.69 8.26 -6.00
C ALA A 120 13.69 7.09 -6.07
N TYR A 121 13.30 6.74 -7.30
CA TYR A 121 12.49 5.57 -7.59
C TYR A 121 13.26 4.64 -8.51
N GLU A 122 13.54 3.45 -8.02
CA GLU A 122 14.28 2.39 -8.74
C GLU A 122 13.70 1.02 -8.36
N GLU A 123 13.70 0.08 -9.27
CA GLU A 123 13.30 -1.32 -9.05
C GLU A 123 11.93 -1.50 -8.35
N GLY A 124 10.98 -0.60 -8.59
CA GLY A 124 9.65 -0.66 -7.97
C GLY A 124 9.61 -0.12 -6.52
N LEU A 125 10.67 0.55 -6.06
CA LEU A 125 10.81 1.09 -4.73
C LEU A 125 11.00 2.61 -4.79
N LEU A 126 10.16 3.36 -4.11
CA LEU A 126 10.47 4.75 -3.78
C LEU A 126 11.27 4.78 -2.49
N ARG A 127 12.43 5.41 -2.55
CA ARG A 127 13.31 5.60 -1.41
C ARG A 127 13.57 7.10 -1.23
N VAL A 128 13.38 7.58 -0.02
CA VAL A 128 13.79 8.90 0.45
C VAL A 128 14.82 8.69 1.54
N ALA A 129 16.03 9.19 1.36
CA ALA A 129 17.11 8.97 2.33
C ALA A 129 18.09 10.14 2.35
N CYS A 130 18.80 10.29 3.45
CA CYS A 130 19.94 11.22 3.55
C CYS A 130 21.29 10.51 3.30
N ARG A 131 22.37 11.28 3.24
CA ARG A 131 23.74 10.75 3.07
C ARG A 131 24.21 9.82 4.21
N ASN A 132 23.56 9.86 5.37
CA ASN A 132 23.88 9.03 6.53
C ASN A 132 23.01 7.74 6.57
N ASP A 133 22.31 7.46 5.47
CA ASP A 133 21.50 6.26 5.27
C ASP A 133 20.34 6.09 6.26
N HIS A 134 19.61 7.18 6.53
CA HIS A 134 18.31 7.12 7.23
C HIS A 134 17.18 7.04 6.18
N PRO A 135 16.65 5.83 5.86
CA PRO A 135 15.75 5.65 4.74
C PRO A 135 14.28 5.65 5.16
N PHE A 136 13.46 6.31 4.35
CA PHE A 136 12.01 6.10 4.27
C PHE A 136 11.73 5.41 2.94
N GLN A 137 11.26 4.16 2.95
CA GLN A 137 11.08 3.41 1.72
C GLN A 137 9.86 2.50 1.74
N ASN A 138 9.20 2.38 0.60
CA ASN A 138 8.10 1.45 0.41
C ASN A 138 7.93 1.14 -1.08
N ALA A 139 7.41 -0.04 -1.39
CA ALA A 139 7.12 -0.45 -2.75
C ALA A 139 6.00 0.39 -3.37
N LEU A 140 6.18 0.75 -4.63
CA LEU A 140 5.17 1.43 -5.45
C LEU A 140 5.19 0.83 -6.85
N ALA A 141 4.04 0.45 -7.37
CA ALA A 141 3.97 -0.17 -8.69
C ALA A 141 4.42 0.82 -9.79
N PRO A 142 5.20 0.37 -10.80
CA PRO A 142 5.71 1.24 -11.87
C PRO A 142 4.63 2.06 -12.59
N GLY A 143 3.44 1.54 -12.76
CA GLY A 143 2.31 2.28 -13.36
C GLY A 143 1.82 3.47 -12.53
N ALA A 144 2.19 3.55 -11.25
CA ALA A 144 1.96 4.75 -10.45
C ALA A 144 2.98 5.86 -10.76
N VAL A 145 4.05 5.54 -11.46
CA VAL A 145 5.23 6.38 -11.69
C VAL A 145 5.33 6.88 -13.12
N ALA A 146 4.95 6.04 -14.11
CA ALA A 146 5.25 6.20 -15.54
C ALA A 146 4.89 7.57 -16.15
N ASP A 147 3.82 8.22 -15.68
CA ASP A 147 3.33 9.49 -16.24
C ASP A 147 3.38 10.64 -15.21
N ARG A 148 4.26 10.53 -14.19
CA ARG A 148 4.32 11.51 -13.10
C ARG A 148 5.73 12.05 -12.91
N SER A 149 5.81 13.31 -12.43
CA SER A 149 7.04 13.82 -11.84
C SER A 149 7.33 13.11 -10.51
N LEU A 150 8.60 13.08 -10.08
CA LEU A 150 8.95 12.43 -8.82
C LEU A 150 8.26 13.09 -7.61
N ALA A 151 8.01 14.39 -7.64
CA ALA A 151 7.22 15.09 -6.62
C ALA A 151 5.79 14.50 -6.55
N ALA A 152 5.10 14.34 -7.68
CA ALA A 152 3.76 13.74 -7.71
C ALA A 152 3.77 12.24 -7.35
N VAL A 153 4.88 11.55 -7.56
CA VAL A 153 5.09 10.16 -7.09
C VAL A 153 5.18 10.11 -5.57
N ILE A 154 5.87 11.08 -4.95
CA ILE A 154 5.96 11.22 -3.48
C ILE A 154 4.57 11.38 -2.87
N ASP A 155 3.68 12.19 -3.48
CA ASP A 155 2.31 12.35 -2.99
C ASP A 155 1.52 11.02 -3.01
N VAL A 156 1.62 10.28 -4.12
CA VAL A 156 0.98 8.96 -4.25
C VAL A 156 1.56 7.95 -3.25
N TRP A 157 2.87 7.96 -3.07
CA TRP A 157 3.57 7.11 -2.12
C TRP A 157 3.18 7.44 -0.67
N THR A 158 3.11 8.71 -0.32
CA THR A 158 2.66 9.20 0.99
C THR A 158 1.26 8.71 1.29
N LEU A 159 0.32 8.89 0.35
CA LEU A 159 -1.05 8.41 0.48
C LEU A 159 -1.09 6.89 0.68
N LYS A 160 -0.40 6.13 -0.18
CA LYS A 160 -0.33 4.67 -0.08
C LYS A 160 0.24 4.22 1.26
N THR A 161 1.39 4.75 1.66
CA THR A 161 2.09 4.36 2.89
C THR A 161 1.22 4.62 4.11
N ARG A 162 0.56 5.75 4.19
CA ARG A 162 -0.38 6.07 5.29
C ARG A 162 -1.56 5.11 5.36
N HIS A 163 -2.13 4.73 4.21
CA HIS A 163 -3.19 3.73 4.18
C HIS A 163 -2.70 2.33 4.56
N ASP A 164 -1.49 1.97 4.19
CA ASP A 164 -0.88 0.69 4.56
C ASP A 164 -0.59 0.63 6.07
N LEU A 165 -0.04 1.70 6.64
CA LEU A 165 0.15 1.83 8.09
C LEU A 165 -1.20 1.82 8.83
N ALA A 166 -2.21 2.50 8.30
CA ALA A 166 -3.56 2.47 8.86
C ALA A 166 -4.13 1.05 8.95
N LYS A 167 -4.01 0.25 7.88
CA LYS A 167 -4.43 -1.16 7.89
C LYS A 167 -3.66 -1.96 8.94
N THR A 168 -2.34 -1.72 9.03
CA THR A 168 -1.47 -2.45 9.96
C THR A 168 -1.82 -2.15 11.40
N VAL A 169 -2.09 -0.90 11.76
CA VAL A 169 -2.58 -0.49 13.09
C VAL A 169 -3.92 -1.19 13.43
N GLU A 170 -4.79 -1.38 12.44
CA GLU A 170 -6.05 -2.12 12.60
C GLU A 170 -5.86 -3.66 12.56
N GLY A 171 -4.63 -4.15 12.64
CA GLY A 171 -4.31 -5.59 12.65
C GLY A 171 -4.44 -6.29 11.29
N VAL A 172 -4.44 -5.54 10.17
CA VAL A 172 -4.63 -6.08 8.82
C VAL A 172 -3.38 -5.88 7.97
N CYS A 173 -2.86 -6.97 7.41
CA CYS A 173 -1.72 -6.90 6.49
C CYS A 173 -2.05 -6.08 5.25
N PRO A 174 -1.28 -5.04 4.92
CA PRO A 174 -1.56 -4.17 3.78
C PRO A 174 -1.42 -4.87 2.42
N PHE A 175 -0.73 -6.02 2.36
CA PHE A 175 -0.44 -6.75 1.13
C PHE A 175 -1.38 -7.94 0.89
N CYS A 176 -1.62 -8.78 1.90
CA CYS A 176 -2.41 -10.00 1.72
C CYS A 176 -3.69 -10.05 2.57
N TYR A 177 -4.00 -8.98 3.29
CA TYR A 177 -5.19 -8.79 4.13
C TYR A 177 -5.38 -9.85 5.22
N ALA A 178 -4.33 -10.62 5.55
CA ALA A 178 -4.35 -11.51 6.70
C ALA A 178 -4.18 -10.72 7.99
N PRO A 179 -4.57 -11.29 9.14
CA PRO A 179 -4.18 -10.73 10.42
C PRO A 179 -2.65 -10.56 10.52
N VAL A 180 -2.20 -9.51 11.17
CA VAL A 180 -0.80 -9.29 11.51
C VAL A 180 -0.62 -9.43 13.01
N ASP A 181 0.51 -9.99 13.41
CA ASP A 181 0.93 -10.01 14.79
C ASP A 181 1.76 -8.73 15.03
N VAL A 182 1.27 -7.87 15.89
CA VAL A 182 1.95 -6.65 16.34
C VAL A 182 2.78 -7.02 17.55
N ALA A 183 4.07 -6.71 17.53
CA ALA A 183 4.96 -6.90 18.68
C ALA A 183 5.76 -5.63 18.88
N ALA A 184 5.79 -5.12 20.10
CA ALA A 184 6.67 -4.02 20.45
C ALA A 184 8.12 -4.42 20.14
N SER A 185 8.75 -3.73 19.20
CA SER A 185 10.18 -3.80 18.97
C SER A 185 10.80 -2.62 19.72
N VAL A 186 11.64 -2.92 20.69
CA VAL A 186 12.24 -1.88 21.57
C VAL A 186 13.47 -1.23 20.90
N GLU A 187 13.78 -1.60 19.66
CA GLU A 187 14.87 -0.93 18.93
C GLU A 187 14.29 0.31 18.23
N PRO A 188 14.59 1.52 18.76
CA PRO A 188 14.07 2.75 18.17
C PRO A 188 14.69 2.97 16.79
N PHE A 189 13.87 3.24 15.79
CA PHE A 189 14.33 3.85 14.57
C PHE A 189 14.56 5.33 14.84
N ASP A 190 15.82 5.75 14.78
CA ASP A 190 16.24 7.15 14.88
C ASP A 190 15.69 7.93 16.11
N GLY A 191 15.59 7.26 17.24
CA GLY A 191 15.21 7.87 18.50
C GLY A 191 13.72 7.87 18.81
N LEU A 192 12.86 7.51 17.85
CA LEU A 192 11.43 7.28 18.09
C LEU A 192 11.15 5.80 18.32
N PRO A 193 10.43 5.42 19.38
CA PRO A 193 9.96 4.06 19.55
C PRO A 193 9.13 3.59 18.37
N GLU A 194 9.46 2.40 17.87
CA GLU A 194 8.73 1.74 16.80
C GLU A 194 8.11 0.43 17.29
N VAL A 195 6.99 0.09 16.67
CA VAL A 195 6.36 -1.21 16.81
C VAL A 195 6.46 -1.96 15.51
N SER A 196 6.94 -3.20 15.57
CA SER A 196 7.01 -4.08 14.41
C SER A 196 5.74 -4.93 14.29
N ALA A 197 5.13 -4.89 13.11
CA ALA A 197 4.02 -5.76 12.76
C ALA A 197 4.45 -6.78 11.71
N ARG A 198 4.23 -8.07 11.97
CA ARG A 198 4.62 -9.17 11.08
C ARG A 198 3.42 -9.97 10.62
N CYS A 199 3.33 -10.19 9.31
CA CYS A 199 2.31 -11.05 8.74
C CYS A 199 2.79 -12.51 8.68
N SER A 200 2.12 -13.41 9.42
CA SER A 200 2.43 -14.85 9.40
C SER A 200 2.12 -15.54 8.07
N ARG A 201 1.25 -14.94 7.23
CA ARG A 201 0.86 -15.50 5.92
C ARG A 201 1.83 -15.18 4.80
N CYS A 202 2.22 -13.91 4.62
CA CYS A 202 3.09 -13.49 3.52
C CYS A 202 4.51 -13.14 3.94
N GLY A 203 4.80 -13.09 5.24
CA GLY A 203 6.13 -12.82 5.79
C GLY A 203 6.52 -11.34 5.80
N VAL A 204 5.67 -10.44 5.29
CA VAL A 204 5.95 -9.00 5.32
C VAL A 204 6.03 -8.52 6.76
N GLN A 205 7.03 -7.69 7.02
CA GLN A 205 7.20 -6.95 8.26
C GLN A 205 7.06 -5.46 7.96
N VAL A 206 6.36 -4.74 8.83
CA VAL A 206 6.15 -3.30 8.75
C VAL A 206 6.55 -2.70 10.09
N SER A 207 7.47 -1.74 10.08
CA SER A 207 7.82 -0.93 11.24
C SER A 207 6.97 0.33 11.26
N ILE A 208 6.43 0.67 12.42
CA ILE A 208 5.49 1.77 12.60
C ILE A 208 5.96 2.62 13.78
N PRO A 209 6.37 3.87 13.56
CA PRO A 209 6.59 4.79 14.65
C PRO A 209 5.31 4.98 15.49
N VAL A 210 5.43 4.93 16.82
CA VAL A 210 4.28 5.03 17.74
C VAL A 210 3.45 6.28 17.49
N ILE A 211 4.10 7.40 17.15
CA ILE A 211 3.43 8.66 16.82
C ILE A 211 2.42 8.51 15.67
N VAL A 212 2.66 7.60 14.71
CA VAL A 212 1.74 7.37 13.58
C VAL A 212 0.39 6.82 14.05
N ALA A 213 0.37 5.98 15.09
CA ALA A 213 -0.87 5.53 15.70
C ALA A 213 -1.55 6.68 16.46
N PHE A 214 -0.77 7.47 17.23
CA PHE A 214 -1.27 8.57 18.04
C PHE A 214 -1.95 9.67 17.22
N VAL A 215 -1.34 10.13 16.11
CA VAL A 215 -1.92 11.17 15.24
C VAL A 215 -3.20 10.74 14.52
N ARG A 216 -3.54 9.47 14.54
CA ARG A 216 -4.82 8.97 13.99
C ARG A 216 -5.99 9.22 14.94
N HIS A 217 -5.72 9.45 16.22
CA HIS A 217 -6.77 9.78 17.18
C HIS A 217 -7.42 11.14 16.84
N PRO A 218 -8.76 11.24 16.81
CA PRO A 218 -9.45 12.46 16.36
C PRO A 218 -9.04 13.72 17.12
N THR A 219 -8.84 13.62 18.43
CA THR A 219 -8.40 14.76 19.28
C THR A 219 -7.00 15.24 18.88
N VAL A 220 -6.07 14.31 18.62
CA VAL A 220 -4.69 14.65 18.19
C VAL A 220 -4.68 15.25 16.80
N ALA A 221 -5.43 14.65 15.86
CA ALA A 221 -5.56 15.19 14.51
C ALA A 221 -6.19 16.60 14.50
N ALA A 222 -7.19 16.85 15.36
CA ALA A 222 -7.79 18.17 15.55
C ALA A 222 -6.79 19.16 16.15
N PHE A 223 -5.99 18.74 17.11
CA PHE A 223 -4.95 19.56 17.71
C PHE A 223 -3.95 20.06 16.66
N TYR A 224 -3.40 19.19 15.84
CA TYR A 224 -2.53 19.60 14.72
C TYR A 224 -3.24 20.54 13.74
N HIS A 225 -4.50 20.26 13.43
CA HIS A 225 -5.28 21.10 12.49
C HIS A 225 -5.50 22.51 13.02
N GLU A 226 -5.77 22.67 14.31
CA GLU A 226 -5.93 23.98 14.99
C GLU A 226 -4.64 24.81 14.95
N HIS A 227 -3.46 24.12 14.91
CA HIS A 227 -2.13 24.73 14.72
C HIS A 227 -1.69 24.81 13.25
N GLY A 228 -2.65 24.74 12.29
CA GLY A 228 -2.40 24.98 10.88
C GLY A 228 -1.86 23.80 10.07
N THR A 229 -1.74 22.61 10.66
CA THR A 229 -1.19 21.43 9.98
C THR A 229 -2.21 20.32 9.86
N ASP A 230 -2.52 19.85 8.64
CA ASP A 230 -3.18 18.55 8.48
C ASP A 230 -2.13 17.44 8.45
N VAL A 231 -1.74 16.97 9.64
CA VAL A 231 -0.73 15.92 9.83
C VAL A 231 -1.06 14.65 9.06
N ARG A 232 -2.34 14.42 8.70
CA ARG A 232 -2.79 13.25 7.94
C ARG A 232 -2.39 13.31 6.45
N THR A 233 -1.88 14.43 5.96
CA THR A 233 -1.41 14.59 4.58
C THR A 233 0.10 14.65 4.48
N ARG A 234 0.81 14.77 5.61
CA ARG A 234 2.26 14.93 5.64
C ARG A 234 2.99 13.59 5.40
N PRO A 235 4.13 13.59 4.69
CA PRO A 235 4.98 12.40 4.56
C PRO A 235 5.62 12.03 5.91
N LEU A 236 6.07 10.78 6.05
CA LEU A 236 6.60 10.28 7.33
C LEU A 236 7.90 10.94 7.79
N TRP A 237 8.64 11.62 6.92
CA TRP A 237 9.84 12.40 7.28
C TRP A 237 9.53 13.85 7.63
N ALA A 238 8.26 14.25 7.61
CA ALA A 238 7.88 15.62 7.92
C ALA A 238 8.20 15.98 9.38
N PRO A 239 8.73 17.19 9.64
CA PRO A 239 9.16 17.61 10.99
C PRO A 239 8.08 17.46 12.04
N GLU A 240 6.82 17.60 11.66
CA GLU A 240 5.68 17.50 12.56
C GLU A 240 5.56 16.17 13.29
N PHE A 241 6.22 15.12 12.80
CA PHE A 241 6.28 13.82 13.47
C PHE A 241 7.47 13.68 14.43
N TYR A 242 8.38 14.66 14.50
CA TYR A 242 9.64 14.58 15.25
C TYR A 242 9.84 15.75 16.19
N ASP A 243 9.93 16.97 15.67
CA ASP A 243 10.32 18.14 16.46
C ASP A 243 9.38 18.44 17.66
N PRO A 244 8.03 18.39 17.50
CA PRO A 244 7.12 18.67 18.61
C PRO A 244 6.78 17.45 19.44
N VAL A 245 7.42 16.30 19.19
CA VAL A 245 6.99 14.99 19.72
C VAL A 245 8.00 14.43 20.70
N ASP A 246 7.53 14.07 21.89
CA ASP A 246 8.26 13.22 22.83
C ASP A 246 7.53 11.89 23.00
N VAL A 247 8.26 10.78 22.92
CA VAL A 247 7.73 9.42 23.12
C VAL A 247 8.59 8.67 24.12
N ALA A 248 8.02 8.36 25.26
CA ALA A 248 8.67 7.61 26.32
C ALA A 248 8.02 6.23 26.49
N ALA A 249 8.83 5.15 26.46
CA ALA A 249 8.35 3.83 26.82
C ALA A 249 8.15 3.71 28.33
N ASP A 250 7.02 3.15 28.75
CA ASP A 250 6.73 2.76 30.14
C ASP A 250 6.70 1.23 30.22
N PRO A 251 7.85 0.59 30.52
CA PRO A 251 7.98 -0.87 30.46
C PRO A 251 7.17 -1.58 31.57
N ASP A 252 6.80 -0.87 32.64
CA ASP A 252 6.01 -1.45 33.71
C ASP A 252 4.52 -1.53 33.37
N ALA A 253 4.07 -0.73 32.39
CA ALA A 253 2.70 -0.66 31.95
C ALA A 253 2.48 -1.19 30.51
N ASP A 254 3.52 -1.63 29.79
CA ASP A 254 3.51 -1.99 28.37
C ASP A 254 2.87 -0.88 27.51
N LEU A 255 3.19 0.38 27.82
CA LEU A 255 2.66 1.57 27.18
C LEU A 255 3.77 2.49 26.68
N PHE A 256 3.44 3.27 25.65
CA PHE A 256 4.20 4.42 25.21
C PHE A 256 3.44 5.69 25.59
N ARG A 257 4.07 6.58 26.35
CA ARG A 257 3.55 7.92 26.61
C ARG A 257 3.98 8.82 25.48
N VAL A 258 3.01 9.51 24.88
CA VAL A 258 3.24 10.42 23.75
C VAL A 258 2.80 11.81 24.15
N THR A 259 3.69 12.79 23.99
CA THR A 259 3.42 14.21 24.19
C THR A 259 3.72 14.96 22.91
N VAL A 260 2.81 15.83 22.50
CA VAL A 260 3.00 16.74 21.37
C VAL A 260 2.78 18.16 21.85
N GLU A 261 3.78 19.04 21.63
CA GLU A 261 3.72 20.45 22.00
C GLU A 261 3.76 21.32 20.74
N LEU A 262 2.74 22.16 20.55
CA LEU A 262 2.66 23.13 19.47
C LEU A 262 2.25 24.49 20.03
N ASP A 263 3.02 25.53 19.70
CA ASP A 263 2.74 26.92 20.12
C ASP A 263 2.52 27.12 21.64
N GLY A 264 3.10 26.23 22.47
CA GLY A 264 2.97 26.25 23.93
C GLY A 264 1.69 25.57 24.45
N GLU A 265 0.91 24.95 23.61
CA GLU A 265 -0.19 24.04 23.96
C GLU A 265 0.28 22.58 23.81
N THR A 266 -0.32 21.68 24.58
CA THR A 266 0.11 20.29 24.65
C THR A 266 -1.08 19.35 24.49
N VAL A 267 -0.88 18.24 23.76
CA VAL A 267 -1.75 17.07 23.78
C VAL A 267 -0.92 15.86 24.22
N GLU A 268 -1.42 15.12 25.18
CA GLU A 268 -0.76 13.96 25.74
C GLU A 268 -1.65 12.73 25.65
N GLY A 269 -1.03 11.54 25.65
CA GLY A 269 -1.78 10.29 25.71
C GLY A 269 -0.89 9.08 25.79
N SER A 270 -1.51 7.92 25.77
CA SER A 270 -0.84 6.64 25.84
C SER A 270 -1.23 5.74 24.67
N VAL A 271 -0.25 5.02 24.15
CA VAL A 271 -0.41 4.02 23.09
C VAL A 271 0.11 2.69 23.62
N ASP A 272 -0.66 1.62 23.50
CA ASP A 272 -0.23 0.29 23.93
C ASP A 272 0.66 -0.41 22.88
N ASP A 273 1.19 -1.56 23.24
CA ASP A 273 2.06 -2.39 22.38
C ASP A 273 1.35 -2.93 21.12
N SER A 274 0.02 -2.88 21.09
CA SER A 274 -0.82 -3.20 19.91
C SER A 274 -1.08 -2.00 19.01
N LEU A 275 -0.50 -0.83 19.30
CA LEU A 275 -0.73 0.47 18.64
C LEU A 275 -2.15 1.04 18.84
N SER A 276 -2.86 0.61 19.89
CA SER A 276 -4.13 1.20 20.27
C SER A 276 -3.92 2.41 21.18
N VAL A 277 -4.57 3.52 20.87
CA VAL A 277 -4.56 4.71 21.72
C VAL A 277 -5.47 4.46 22.90
N VAL A 278 -4.90 4.46 24.11
CA VAL A 278 -5.62 4.12 25.37
C VAL A 278 -6.31 5.33 25.97
N ASP A 279 -5.62 6.45 25.98
CA ASP A 279 -6.12 7.73 26.48
C ASP A 279 -5.53 8.90 25.70
N VAL A 280 -6.24 10.04 25.73
CA VAL A 280 -5.76 11.32 25.18
C VAL A 280 -6.31 12.44 26.05
N THR A 281 -5.45 13.34 26.50
CA THR A 281 -5.79 14.56 27.23
C THR A 281 -5.17 15.79 26.57
N ARG A 282 -5.83 16.94 26.77
CA ARG A 282 -5.43 18.24 26.25
C ARG A 282 -5.38 19.25 27.36
#